data_4602102635d3d4ef6e3132a995a6c0ad
#
_entry.id   4602102635d3d4ef6e3132a995a6c0ad
#
_cell.length_a   1.000
_cell.length_b   1.000
_cell.length_c   1.000
_cell.angle_alpha   90.00
_cell.angle_beta   90.00
_cell.angle_gamma   90.00
#
_symmetry.space_group_name_H-M   'P 1'
#
loop_
_entity.id
_entity.type
_entity.pdbx_description
1 polymer ?
#
loop_
_entity_poly.entity_id
_entity_poly.type
_entity_poly.pdbx_seq_one_letter_code
_entity_poly.pdbx_strand_id
1 'polypeptide(L)'
;MFNSLSDRLTATFKNLRGKGRLSEADIDATVREIRRALLDADVAVPVVREFTAHVKERALGAEVSEALNPSQQIVKIVNEELVSILGGSTRRINMAKSGPTIIMLAGLQGAGKTTLAGKLAHWLKGQGHTPMLIASDLQRPNAVTQLKVVGERAGVPVYAPHPGVTSEFDVPTGDPVQVARDGVAEARAKLHDVVIVDTAGRLGVDAELMQQARNIRDAIEPHEVLFVIDAMIGQDAVNTANAFNEGVDFTGVVLSKLDGDARGGAALSVASVTGKPIMFASTGENVTDFEQFHPDRMASRILDMGDILTLIEQAEAQWDKAEADRMAKKFIDQEDFTFEDFLAQMQQIRKLGSMKKLLMMMPGAAQMRQQLEAFDEREIDRVEAIVRSMTPHERVAPRIINGSRRARIAKGAGVTVSEVNQLMERFAQAQKMMKKLASGKMPGMPGGMQMPGMAAAAGGARKNAKSNKKKKARSGNPQKRAAQETAAAKAQQARAGAAFGQQAQNQEMDLSSMNLPKGFEKFLQ
;
A
#
# COMPACT_ATOMS: atom_id res chain seq x y z
N MET A 1 6.81 -6.90 4.17
CA MET A 1 7.66 -6.34 3.10
C MET A 1 8.55 -5.25 3.70
N PHE A 2 9.86 -5.37 3.60
CA PHE A 2 10.88 -4.42 4.12
C PHE A 2 10.81 -4.07 5.62
N ASN A 3 10.13 -4.86 6.42
CA ASN A 3 9.80 -4.49 7.81
C ASN A 3 11.05 -4.29 8.67
N SER A 4 12.02 -5.21 8.58
CA SER A 4 13.27 -5.13 9.35
C SER A 4 14.13 -3.93 8.95
N LEU A 5 14.19 -3.63 7.65
CA LEU A 5 14.90 -2.46 7.13
C LEU A 5 14.23 -1.16 7.54
N SER A 6 12.89 -1.09 7.39
CA SER A 6 12.09 0.08 7.78
C SER A 6 12.22 0.42 9.26
N ASP A 7 12.11 -0.59 10.15
CA ASP A 7 12.21 -0.40 11.59
C ASP A 7 13.57 0.17 11.99
N ARG A 8 14.67 -0.34 11.38
CA ARG A 8 16.03 0.12 11.66
C ARG A 8 16.29 1.53 11.14
N LEU A 9 15.89 1.83 9.89
CA LEU A 9 16.06 3.15 9.33
C LEU A 9 15.24 4.19 10.12
N THR A 10 14.00 3.85 10.48
CA THR A 10 13.15 4.71 11.31
C THR A 10 13.77 4.96 12.69
N ALA A 11 14.35 3.95 13.34
CA ALA A 11 15.07 4.10 14.61
C ALA A 11 16.29 5.03 14.45
N THR A 12 17.07 4.87 13.38
CA THR A 12 18.22 5.71 13.07
C THR A 12 17.81 7.18 12.90
N PHE A 13 16.73 7.45 12.18
CA PHE A 13 16.24 8.82 11.98
C PHE A 13 15.60 9.44 13.22
N LYS A 14 14.98 8.63 14.10
CA LYS A 14 14.50 9.13 15.41
C LYS A 14 15.64 9.71 16.25
N ASN A 15 16.81 9.10 16.20
CA ASN A 15 17.99 9.57 16.96
C ASN A 15 18.54 10.92 16.43
N LEU A 16 18.19 11.31 15.20
CA LEU A 16 18.55 12.60 14.62
C LEU A 16 17.56 13.72 14.97
N ARG A 17 16.31 13.36 15.36
CA ARG A 17 15.29 14.34 15.72
C ARG A 17 15.71 15.09 16.99
N GLY A 18 15.68 16.40 16.94
CA GLY A 18 16.06 17.27 18.06
C GLY A 18 17.48 17.81 18.01
N LYS A 19 18.33 17.35 17.07
CA LYS A 19 19.63 17.96 16.82
C LYS A 19 19.46 19.18 15.91
N GLY A 20 19.71 20.36 16.44
CA GLY A 20 19.55 21.63 15.70
C GLY A 20 20.58 21.83 14.59
N ARG A 21 21.78 21.25 14.71
CA ARG A 21 22.82 21.14 13.67
C ARG A 21 23.41 19.74 13.72
N LEU A 22 23.71 19.18 12.56
CA LEU A 22 24.43 17.90 12.44
C LEU A 22 25.90 18.19 12.21
N SER A 23 26.74 17.57 13.04
CA SER A 23 28.19 17.55 12.82
C SER A 23 28.54 16.45 11.81
N GLU A 24 29.74 16.52 11.21
CA GLU A 24 30.28 15.46 10.37
C GLU A 24 30.29 14.10 11.10
N ALA A 25 30.62 14.10 12.39
CA ALA A 25 30.57 12.90 13.22
C ALA A 25 29.15 12.31 13.35
N ASP A 26 28.11 13.14 13.40
CA ASP A 26 26.71 12.70 13.42
C ASP A 26 26.31 12.08 12.09
N ILE A 27 26.74 12.67 10.97
CA ILE A 27 26.52 12.14 9.63
C ILE A 27 27.22 10.79 9.49
N ASP A 28 28.47 10.68 9.88
CA ASP A 28 29.23 9.41 9.84
C ASP A 28 28.60 8.33 10.71
N ALA A 29 28.10 8.67 11.89
CA ALA A 29 27.40 7.73 12.75
C ALA A 29 26.11 7.24 12.07
N THR A 30 25.34 8.15 11.47
CA THR A 30 24.10 7.85 10.76
C THR A 30 24.35 6.95 9.55
N VAL A 31 25.35 7.27 8.73
CA VAL A 31 25.74 6.47 7.56
C VAL A 31 26.19 5.06 7.97
N ARG A 32 26.88 4.91 9.10
CA ARG A 32 27.24 3.59 9.64
C ARG A 32 26.02 2.76 10.04
N GLU A 33 25.03 3.36 10.67
CA GLU A 33 23.77 2.67 11.03
C GLU A 33 22.95 2.30 9.79
N ILE A 34 22.85 3.21 8.78
CA ILE A 34 22.21 2.91 7.49
C ILE A 34 22.93 1.75 6.81
N ARG A 35 24.27 1.75 6.78
CA ARG A 35 25.06 0.64 6.22
C ARG A 35 24.73 -0.69 6.88
N ARG A 36 24.66 -0.72 8.22
CA ARG A 36 24.28 -1.92 8.97
C ARG A 36 22.86 -2.38 8.61
N ALA A 37 21.91 -1.44 8.57
CA ALA A 37 20.53 -1.76 8.24
C ALA A 37 20.39 -2.41 6.85
N LEU A 38 21.12 -1.90 5.84
CA LEU A 38 21.13 -2.45 4.49
C LEU A 38 21.80 -3.82 4.41
N LEU A 39 22.94 -4.03 5.12
CA LEU A 39 23.63 -5.32 5.18
C LEU A 39 22.77 -6.39 5.87
N ASP A 40 22.11 -6.04 6.98
CA ASP A 40 21.19 -6.94 7.70
C ASP A 40 19.92 -7.24 6.90
N ALA A 41 19.59 -6.38 5.93
CA ALA A 41 18.53 -6.62 4.95
C ALA A 41 18.99 -7.44 3.74
N ASP A 42 20.20 -8.01 3.75
CA ASP A 42 20.81 -8.79 2.66
C ASP A 42 21.00 -8.00 1.35
N VAL A 43 21.19 -6.68 1.43
CA VAL A 43 21.56 -5.87 0.26
C VAL A 43 23.01 -6.18 -0.14
N ALA A 44 23.28 -6.29 -1.44
CA ALA A 44 24.60 -6.60 -1.97
C ALA A 44 25.65 -5.56 -1.54
N VAL A 45 26.83 -6.02 -1.11
CA VAL A 45 27.89 -5.17 -0.58
C VAL A 45 28.31 -4.03 -1.51
N PRO A 46 28.45 -4.23 -2.83
CA PRO A 46 28.74 -3.14 -3.76
C PRO A 46 27.70 -2.04 -3.71
N VAL A 47 26.41 -2.42 -3.73
CA VAL A 47 25.26 -1.48 -3.68
C VAL A 47 25.24 -0.70 -2.37
N VAL A 48 25.46 -1.39 -1.24
CA VAL A 48 25.55 -0.75 0.09
C VAL A 48 26.69 0.28 0.13
N ARG A 49 27.84 -0.05 -0.47
CA ARG A 49 29.01 0.85 -0.50
C ARG A 49 28.71 2.11 -1.30
N GLU A 50 28.16 1.97 -2.51
CA GLU A 50 27.81 3.07 -3.39
C GLU A 50 26.74 3.95 -2.75
N PHE A 51 25.65 3.36 -2.28
CA PHE A 51 24.57 4.04 -1.57
C PHE A 51 25.08 4.89 -0.41
N THR A 52 25.87 4.29 0.47
CA THR A 52 26.39 5.00 1.65
C THR A 52 27.40 6.10 1.31
N ALA A 53 28.17 5.93 0.22
CA ALA A 53 29.07 6.97 -0.28
C ALA A 53 28.27 8.17 -0.80
N HIS A 54 27.27 7.96 -1.65
CA HIS A 54 26.40 9.02 -2.18
C HIS A 54 25.65 9.74 -1.05
N VAL A 55 25.05 8.99 -0.10
CA VAL A 55 24.37 9.61 1.04
C VAL A 55 25.33 10.49 1.85
N LYS A 56 26.56 10.02 2.12
CA LYS A 56 27.57 10.80 2.84
C LYS A 56 27.96 12.05 2.09
N GLU A 57 28.32 11.92 0.81
CA GLU A 57 28.72 13.04 -0.06
C GLU A 57 27.64 14.12 -0.12
N ARG A 58 26.40 13.71 -0.37
CA ARG A 58 25.25 14.63 -0.43
C ARG A 58 24.93 15.26 0.90
N ALA A 59 25.06 14.53 2.01
CA ALA A 59 24.82 15.05 3.35
C ALA A 59 25.88 16.07 3.80
N LEU A 60 27.12 15.91 3.38
CA LEU A 60 28.22 16.84 3.67
C LEU A 60 28.22 18.04 2.72
N GLY A 61 27.89 17.82 1.43
CA GLY A 61 27.81 18.85 0.40
C GLY A 61 26.45 19.55 0.33
N ALA A 62 25.51 19.19 1.22
CA ALA A 62 24.14 19.63 1.11
C ALA A 62 24.05 21.17 1.14
N GLU A 63 23.59 21.72 0.03
CA GLU A 63 22.92 22.99 0.01
C GLU A 63 21.78 22.92 1.02
N VAL A 64 22.03 23.51 2.20
CA VAL A 64 21.08 23.49 3.32
C VAL A 64 19.82 24.20 2.84
N SER A 65 18.78 23.43 2.49
CA SER A 65 17.48 24.03 2.25
C SER A 65 17.03 24.71 3.52
N GLU A 66 16.93 26.03 3.52
CA GLU A 66 16.49 26.82 4.68
C GLU A 66 15.10 26.40 5.19
N ALA A 67 14.34 25.69 4.35
CA ALA A 67 13.00 25.17 4.65
C ALA A 67 12.97 23.85 5.44
N LEU A 68 14.07 23.09 5.49
CA LEU A 68 14.13 21.78 6.12
C LEU A 68 15.12 21.78 7.29
N ASN A 69 14.74 21.09 8.38
CA ASN A 69 15.71 20.83 9.45
C ASN A 69 16.73 19.75 8.98
N PRO A 70 17.95 19.71 9.56
CA PRO A 70 19.00 18.81 9.11
C PRO A 70 18.62 17.32 9.10
N SER A 71 17.79 16.86 10.03
CA SER A 71 17.31 15.48 10.06
C SER A 71 16.34 15.18 8.91
N GLN A 72 15.46 16.12 8.55
CA GLN A 72 14.56 15.98 7.39
C GLN A 72 15.34 15.94 6.09
N GLN A 73 16.44 16.69 6.00
CA GLN A 73 17.31 16.71 4.84
C GLN A 73 18.00 15.37 4.61
N ILE A 74 18.52 14.72 5.66
CA ILE A 74 19.07 13.36 5.53
C ILE A 74 18.00 12.36 5.09
N VAL A 75 16.81 12.40 5.66
CA VAL A 75 15.69 11.54 5.26
C VAL A 75 15.37 11.74 3.78
N LYS A 76 15.34 12.99 3.30
CA LYS A 76 15.12 13.31 1.88
C LYS A 76 16.22 12.72 1.00
N ILE A 77 17.50 12.90 1.35
CA ILE A 77 18.64 12.35 0.61
C ILE A 77 18.53 10.83 0.53
N VAL A 78 18.28 10.16 1.67
CA VAL A 78 18.12 8.70 1.72
C VAL A 78 16.93 8.22 0.88
N ASN A 79 15.81 8.96 0.89
CA ASN A 79 14.66 8.63 0.04
C ASN A 79 15.01 8.71 -1.45
N GLU A 80 15.67 9.77 -1.90
CA GLU A 80 16.07 9.97 -3.27
C GLU A 80 17.08 8.90 -3.73
N GLU A 81 18.04 8.53 -2.88
CA GLU A 81 18.96 7.44 -3.16
C GLU A 81 18.28 6.06 -3.20
N LEU A 82 17.29 5.80 -2.31
CA LEU A 82 16.48 4.58 -2.38
C LEU A 82 15.68 4.52 -3.69
N VAL A 83 15.07 5.62 -4.12
CA VAL A 83 14.38 5.70 -5.42
C VAL A 83 15.35 5.38 -6.55
N SER A 84 16.55 5.96 -6.52
CA SER A 84 17.59 5.75 -7.55
C SER A 84 17.98 4.27 -7.66
N ILE A 85 18.32 3.61 -6.56
CA ILE A 85 18.73 2.19 -6.58
C ILE A 85 17.58 1.22 -6.90
N LEU A 86 16.32 1.63 -6.71
CA LEU A 86 15.14 0.86 -7.10
C LEU A 86 14.77 1.02 -8.59
N GLY A 87 15.55 1.80 -9.35
CA GLY A 87 15.35 1.99 -10.78
C GLY A 87 14.85 3.37 -11.19
N GLY A 88 14.79 4.32 -10.26
CA GLY A 88 14.48 5.75 -10.49
C GLY A 88 13.02 6.04 -10.80
N SER A 89 12.49 5.53 -11.91
CA SER A 89 11.12 5.80 -12.35
C SER A 89 10.37 4.52 -12.71
N THR A 90 9.04 4.60 -12.58
CA THR A 90 8.14 3.51 -13.01
C THR A 90 8.25 3.27 -14.51
N ARG A 91 8.56 2.05 -14.91
CA ARG A 91 8.59 1.64 -16.32
C ARG A 91 7.32 0.88 -16.69
N ARG A 92 6.74 1.23 -17.84
CA ARG A 92 5.58 0.52 -18.42
C ARG A 92 6.04 -0.52 -19.43
N ILE A 93 5.16 -1.49 -19.73
CA ILE A 93 5.37 -2.45 -20.82
C ILE A 93 5.48 -1.69 -22.14
N ASN A 94 6.47 -2.07 -22.96
CA ASN A 94 6.62 -1.55 -24.31
C ASN A 94 5.64 -2.28 -25.24
N MET A 95 4.48 -1.66 -25.47
CA MET A 95 3.42 -2.24 -26.29
C MET A 95 3.80 -2.20 -27.78
N ALA A 96 3.50 -3.29 -28.49
CA ALA A 96 3.70 -3.37 -29.95
C ALA A 96 2.85 -2.33 -30.68
N LYS A 97 3.42 -1.72 -31.72
CA LYS A 97 2.69 -0.79 -32.60
C LYS A 97 1.72 -1.52 -33.55
N SER A 98 1.97 -2.80 -33.83
CA SER A 98 1.16 -3.65 -34.70
C SER A 98 1.32 -5.12 -34.32
N GLY A 99 0.22 -5.89 -34.39
CA GLY A 99 0.20 -7.28 -33.95
C GLY A 99 0.21 -7.41 -32.41
N PRO A 100 0.34 -8.63 -31.89
CA PRO A 100 0.37 -8.84 -30.46
C PRO A 100 1.68 -8.36 -29.83
N THR A 101 1.59 -7.76 -28.64
CA THR A 101 2.75 -7.55 -27.78
C THR A 101 3.18 -8.89 -27.20
N ILE A 102 4.41 -9.30 -27.46
CA ILE A 102 4.96 -10.57 -27.02
C ILE A 102 5.79 -10.34 -25.77
N ILE A 103 5.43 -10.99 -24.68
CA ILE A 103 6.10 -10.94 -23.38
C ILE A 103 6.62 -12.33 -23.06
N MET A 104 7.93 -12.48 -22.91
CA MET A 104 8.56 -13.72 -22.50
C MET A 104 8.90 -13.69 -21.02
N LEU A 105 8.57 -14.72 -20.27
CA LEU A 105 8.96 -14.88 -18.86
C LEU A 105 10.21 -15.73 -18.77
N ALA A 106 11.25 -15.26 -18.10
CA ALA A 106 12.51 -15.97 -17.87
C ALA A 106 12.81 -16.02 -16.37
N GLY A 107 13.54 -17.04 -15.90
CA GLY A 107 13.92 -17.17 -14.49
C GLY A 107 14.07 -18.63 -14.03
N LEU A 108 14.55 -18.83 -12.81
CA LEU A 108 14.76 -20.15 -12.22
C LEU A 108 13.46 -20.91 -11.95
N GLN A 109 13.57 -22.20 -11.71
CA GLN A 109 12.47 -23.02 -11.20
C GLN A 109 12.05 -22.52 -9.80
N GLY A 110 10.75 -22.48 -9.54
CA GLY A 110 10.22 -22.00 -8.26
C GLY A 110 10.14 -20.47 -8.13
N ALA A 111 10.69 -19.69 -9.08
CA ALA A 111 10.58 -18.23 -9.09
C ALA A 111 9.15 -17.71 -9.33
N GLY A 112 8.20 -18.59 -9.66
CA GLY A 112 6.79 -18.22 -9.80
C GLY A 112 6.36 -17.76 -11.19
N LYS A 113 7.11 -18.06 -12.26
CA LYS A 113 6.81 -17.66 -13.65
C LYS A 113 5.38 -18.03 -14.09
N THR A 114 4.99 -19.28 -13.92
CA THR A 114 3.66 -19.78 -14.30
C THR A 114 2.53 -19.04 -13.57
N THR A 115 2.68 -18.83 -12.26
CA THR A 115 1.70 -18.06 -11.48
C THR A 115 1.67 -16.60 -11.92
N LEU A 116 2.84 -16.03 -12.21
CA LEU A 116 2.98 -14.67 -12.70
C LEU A 116 2.33 -14.47 -14.06
N ALA A 117 2.45 -15.47 -14.97
CA ALA A 117 1.79 -15.43 -16.27
C ALA A 117 0.29 -15.12 -16.14
N GLY A 118 -0.39 -15.82 -15.22
CA GLY A 118 -1.80 -15.58 -14.96
C GLY A 118 -2.09 -14.22 -14.30
N LYS A 119 -1.25 -13.80 -13.34
CA LYS A 119 -1.40 -12.50 -12.67
C LYS A 119 -1.23 -11.35 -13.65
N LEU A 120 -0.20 -11.38 -14.48
CA LEU A 120 0.07 -10.38 -15.51
C LEU A 120 -1.06 -10.36 -16.55
N ALA A 121 -1.54 -11.52 -16.98
CA ALA A 121 -2.67 -11.62 -17.91
C ALA A 121 -3.95 -11.03 -17.31
N HIS A 122 -4.25 -11.34 -16.04
CA HIS A 122 -5.40 -10.78 -15.35
C HIS A 122 -5.31 -9.25 -15.23
N TRP A 123 -4.14 -8.73 -14.87
CA TRP A 123 -3.88 -7.30 -14.75
C TRP A 123 -4.05 -6.59 -16.11
N LEU A 124 -3.50 -7.15 -17.19
CA LEU A 124 -3.64 -6.61 -18.55
C LEU A 124 -5.11 -6.65 -19.03
N LYS A 125 -5.82 -7.74 -18.72
CA LYS A 125 -7.26 -7.85 -19.02
C LYS A 125 -8.07 -6.76 -18.30
N GLY A 126 -7.72 -6.45 -17.04
CA GLY A 126 -8.31 -5.34 -16.29
C GLY A 126 -8.08 -3.97 -16.94
N GLN A 127 -7.06 -3.82 -17.78
CA GLN A 127 -6.77 -2.61 -18.56
C GLN A 127 -7.41 -2.62 -19.97
N GLY A 128 -8.21 -3.64 -20.29
CA GLY A 128 -8.91 -3.74 -21.57
C GLY A 128 -8.17 -4.50 -22.65
N HIS A 129 -7.03 -5.15 -22.32
CA HIS A 129 -6.30 -6.02 -23.25
C HIS A 129 -6.91 -7.42 -23.36
N THR A 130 -6.56 -8.13 -24.42
CA THR A 130 -7.00 -9.51 -24.73
C THR A 130 -5.81 -10.47 -24.70
N PRO A 131 -5.24 -10.77 -23.52
CA PRO A 131 -4.03 -11.60 -23.42
C PRO A 131 -4.31 -13.08 -23.70
N MET A 132 -3.30 -13.77 -24.23
CA MET A 132 -3.23 -15.22 -24.37
C MET A 132 -1.94 -15.74 -23.73
N LEU A 133 -2.03 -16.88 -23.02
CA LEU A 133 -0.87 -17.57 -22.45
C LEU A 133 -0.37 -18.65 -23.40
N ILE A 134 0.95 -18.86 -23.46
CA ILE A 134 1.58 -19.93 -24.23
C ILE A 134 2.36 -20.85 -23.29
N ALA A 135 2.06 -22.16 -23.33
CA ALA A 135 2.70 -23.18 -22.50
C ALA A 135 3.97 -23.70 -23.17
N SER A 136 5.09 -22.99 -23.00
CA SER A 136 6.40 -23.39 -23.55
C SER A 136 7.28 -24.14 -22.52
N ASP A 137 6.83 -24.32 -21.26
CA ASP A 137 7.47 -25.21 -20.29
C ASP A 137 6.94 -26.64 -20.46
N LEU A 138 7.59 -27.41 -21.32
CA LEU A 138 7.22 -28.81 -21.62
C LEU A 138 7.99 -29.83 -20.77
N GLN A 139 9.04 -29.40 -20.06
CA GLN A 139 9.98 -30.29 -19.36
C GLN A 139 9.59 -30.53 -17.90
N ARG A 140 8.96 -29.55 -17.25
CA ARG A 140 8.61 -29.67 -15.84
C ARG A 140 7.30 -30.44 -15.67
N PRO A 141 7.26 -31.45 -14.78
CA PRO A 141 6.03 -32.18 -14.50
C PRO A 141 4.85 -31.27 -14.19
N ASN A 142 3.74 -31.52 -14.86
CA ASN A 142 2.48 -30.77 -14.72
C ASN A 142 2.51 -29.27 -15.04
N ALA A 143 3.59 -28.74 -15.66
CA ALA A 143 3.69 -27.30 -15.95
C ALA A 143 2.57 -26.83 -16.89
N VAL A 144 2.31 -27.57 -17.97
CA VAL A 144 1.24 -27.26 -18.93
C VAL A 144 -0.13 -27.29 -18.26
N THR A 145 -0.40 -28.29 -17.43
CA THR A 145 -1.66 -28.39 -16.67
C THR A 145 -1.79 -27.23 -15.67
N GLN A 146 -0.71 -26.89 -14.99
CA GLN A 146 -0.68 -25.75 -14.07
C GLN A 146 -0.99 -24.45 -14.79
N LEU A 147 -0.41 -24.20 -15.96
CA LEU A 147 -0.68 -22.98 -16.74
C LEU A 147 -2.16 -22.94 -17.20
N LYS A 148 -2.75 -24.07 -17.60
CA LYS A 148 -4.18 -24.15 -17.94
C LYS A 148 -5.07 -23.74 -16.75
N VAL A 149 -4.80 -24.27 -15.56
CA VAL A 149 -5.54 -23.89 -14.33
C VAL A 149 -5.37 -22.41 -14.00
N VAL A 150 -4.16 -21.90 -14.14
CA VAL A 150 -3.86 -20.48 -13.91
C VAL A 150 -4.56 -19.59 -14.93
N GLY A 151 -4.57 -19.98 -16.21
CA GLY A 151 -5.30 -19.27 -17.28
C GLY A 151 -6.80 -19.23 -17.03
N GLU A 152 -7.39 -20.36 -16.61
CA GLU A 152 -8.81 -20.45 -16.25
C GLU A 152 -9.15 -19.48 -15.09
N ARG A 153 -8.34 -19.48 -14.02
CA ARG A 153 -8.51 -18.55 -12.89
C ARG A 153 -8.39 -17.07 -13.30
N ALA A 154 -7.49 -16.76 -14.23
CA ALA A 154 -7.32 -15.42 -14.78
C ALA A 154 -8.41 -15.06 -15.81
N GLY A 155 -9.17 -16.06 -16.28
CA GLY A 155 -10.17 -15.91 -17.32
C GLY A 155 -9.57 -15.59 -18.69
N VAL A 156 -8.41 -16.20 -19.04
CA VAL A 156 -7.68 -15.99 -20.30
C VAL A 156 -7.38 -17.31 -20.98
N PRO A 157 -7.39 -17.37 -22.33
CA PRO A 157 -7.09 -18.59 -23.08
C PRO A 157 -5.62 -18.99 -22.96
N VAL A 158 -5.37 -20.29 -23.04
CA VAL A 158 -4.03 -20.90 -23.01
C VAL A 158 -3.80 -21.69 -24.28
N TYR A 159 -2.74 -21.38 -25.02
CA TYR A 159 -2.25 -22.21 -26.12
C TYR A 159 -1.33 -23.30 -25.55
N ALA A 160 -1.76 -24.54 -25.63
CA ALA A 160 -1.05 -25.70 -25.10
C ALA A 160 -1.31 -26.92 -26.00
N PRO A 161 -0.61 -27.05 -27.14
CA PRO A 161 -0.81 -28.12 -28.12
C PRO A 161 -0.32 -29.48 -27.64
N HIS A 162 0.62 -29.49 -26.69
CA HIS A 162 1.16 -30.70 -26.08
C HIS A 162 0.69 -30.84 -24.64
N PRO A 163 0.47 -32.08 -24.14
CA PRO A 163 0.05 -32.28 -22.75
C PRO A 163 1.16 -31.95 -21.74
N GLY A 164 2.42 -31.87 -22.19
CA GLY A 164 3.58 -31.77 -21.31
C GLY A 164 3.89 -33.06 -20.57
N VAL A 165 4.87 -33.02 -19.68
CA VAL A 165 5.28 -34.15 -18.83
C VAL A 165 4.38 -34.19 -17.60
N THR A 166 3.93 -35.38 -17.19
CA THR A 166 3.09 -35.59 -16.01
C THR A 166 3.87 -36.19 -14.84
N SER A 167 4.96 -36.88 -15.12
CA SER A 167 5.87 -37.46 -14.13
C SER A 167 7.34 -37.22 -14.51
N GLU A 168 8.26 -37.40 -13.57
CA GLU A 168 9.71 -37.28 -13.81
C GLU A 168 10.25 -38.35 -14.76
N PHE A 169 9.47 -39.41 -15.02
CA PHE A 169 9.85 -40.51 -15.91
C PHE A 169 9.33 -40.33 -17.35
N ASP A 170 8.50 -39.32 -17.59
CA ASP A 170 7.95 -39.06 -18.91
C ASP A 170 8.98 -38.35 -19.79
N VAL A 171 9.02 -38.69 -21.04
CA VAL A 171 9.86 -38.01 -22.05
C VAL A 171 9.08 -36.77 -22.53
N PRO A 172 9.67 -35.55 -22.48
CA PRO A 172 9.03 -34.35 -23.01
C PRO A 172 8.70 -34.53 -24.50
N THR A 173 7.46 -34.23 -24.87
CA THR A 173 7.02 -34.27 -26.28
C THR A 173 6.84 -32.86 -26.79
N GLY A 174 7.38 -32.56 -27.97
CA GLY A 174 7.31 -31.25 -28.61
C GLY A 174 8.59 -30.42 -28.42
N ASP A 175 8.67 -29.39 -29.21
CA ASP A 175 9.77 -28.40 -29.17
C ASP A 175 9.24 -27.09 -28.54
N PRO A 176 9.80 -26.63 -27.41
CA PRO A 176 9.38 -25.37 -26.77
C PRO A 176 9.46 -24.15 -27.69
N VAL A 177 10.44 -24.12 -28.60
CA VAL A 177 10.63 -23.02 -29.56
C VAL A 177 9.49 -23.01 -30.58
N GLN A 178 9.15 -24.19 -31.11
CA GLN A 178 8.05 -24.32 -32.07
C GLN A 178 6.70 -23.99 -31.41
N VAL A 179 6.46 -24.46 -30.19
CA VAL A 179 5.24 -24.10 -29.42
C VAL A 179 5.11 -22.60 -29.23
N ALA A 180 6.23 -21.90 -28.92
CA ALA A 180 6.21 -20.46 -28.77
C ALA A 180 5.86 -19.75 -30.09
N ARG A 181 6.46 -20.17 -31.22
CA ARG A 181 6.16 -19.62 -32.57
C ARG A 181 4.70 -19.83 -32.97
N ASP A 182 4.23 -21.07 -32.86
CA ASP A 182 2.86 -21.43 -33.25
C ASP A 182 1.84 -20.72 -32.37
N GLY A 183 2.14 -20.58 -31.06
CA GLY A 183 1.30 -19.84 -30.15
C GLY A 183 1.19 -18.35 -30.49
N VAL A 184 2.29 -17.70 -30.92
CA VAL A 184 2.25 -16.32 -31.40
C VAL A 184 1.47 -16.20 -32.70
N ALA A 185 1.59 -17.17 -33.62
CA ALA A 185 0.81 -17.21 -34.85
C ALA A 185 -0.68 -17.38 -34.57
N GLU A 186 -1.04 -18.28 -33.63
CA GLU A 186 -2.42 -18.52 -33.19
C GLU A 186 -3.03 -17.26 -32.54
N ALA A 187 -2.25 -16.55 -31.71
CA ALA A 187 -2.69 -15.30 -31.10
C ALA A 187 -3.01 -14.24 -32.16
N ARG A 188 -2.19 -14.13 -33.20
CA ARG A 188 -2.44 -13.22 -34.34
C ARG A 188 -3.71 -13.59 -35.08
N ALA A 189 -3.90 -14.89 -35.34
CA ALA A 189 -5.09 -15.38 -36.03
C ALA A 189 -6.39 -15.15 -35.24
N LYS A 190 -6.31 -15.24 -33.91
CA LYS A 190 -7.44 -14.99 -32.98
C LYS A 190 -7.57 -13.56 -32.50
N LEU A 191 -6.76 -12.64 -33.02
CA LEU A 191 -6.80 -11.21 -32.69
C LEU A 191 -6.53 -10.88 -31.22
N HIS A 192 -5.67 -11.69 -30.57
CA HIS A 192 -5.15 -11.32 -29.26
C HIS A 192 -4.10 -10.22 -29.41
N ASP A 193 -4.17 -9.20 -28.55
CA ASP A 193 -3.27 -8.06 -28.59
C ASP A 193 -2.03 -8.23 -27.68
N VAL A 194 -2.06 -9.20 -26.75
CA VAL A 194 -0.94 -9.54 -25.87
C VAL A 194 -0.74 -11.06 -25.83
N VAL A 195 0.50 -11.48 -25.83
CA VAL A 195 0.91 -12.86 -25.65
C VAL A 195 1.93 -12.96 -24.53
N ILE A 196 1.72 -13.89 -23.59
CA ILE A 196 2.64 -14.16 -22.50
C ILE A 196 3.14 -15.59 -22.62
N VAL A 197 4.46 -15.74 -22.85
CA VAL A 197 5.12 -17.04 -23.04
C VAL A 197 5.73 -17.48 -21.71
N ASP A 198 5.15 -18.55 -21.12
CA ASP A 198 5.71 -19.20 -19.93
C ASP A 198 6.77 -20.20 -20.34
N THR A 199 8.02 -19.97 -19.91
CA THR A 199 9.18 -20.79 -20.29
C THR A 199 9.62 -21.70 -19.13
N ALA A 200 10.35 -22.75 -19.48
CA ALA A 200 10.96 -23.64 -18.49
C ALA A 200 11.92 -22.87 -17.55
N GLY A 201 12.08 -23.41 -16.35
CA GLY A 201 13.11 -23.00 -15.40
C GLY A 201 13.77 -24.23 -14.80
N ARG A 202 15.06 -24.16 -14.53
CA ARG A 202 15.80 -25.19 -13.78
C ARG A 202 16.19 -24.67 -12.42
N LEU A 203 16.66 -25.56 -11.55
CA LEU A 203 17.05 -25.23 -10.18
C LEU A 203 18.29 -24.31 -10.10
N GLY A 204 19.13 -24.32 -11.13
CA GLY A 204 20.31 -23.48 -11.24
C GLY A 204 20.46 -22.87 -12.62
N VAL A 205 21.38 -21.94 -12.73
CA VAL A 205 21.78 -21.36 -14.01
C VAL A 205 22.75 -22.30 -14.70
N ASP A 206 22.32 -22.91 -15.79
CA ASP A 206 23.14 -23.80 -16.62
C ASP A 206 23.11 -23.38 -18.11
N ALA A 207 24.06 -23.89 -18.89
CA ALA A 207 24.21 -23.51 -20.30
C ALA A 207 23.01 -23.95 -21.16
N GLU A 208 22.38 -25.07 -20.83
CA GLU A 208 21.24 -25.62 -21.57
C GLU A 208 19.98 -24.76 -21.35
N LEU A 209 19.70 -24.36 -20.09
CA LEU A 209 18.61 -23.44 -19.78
C LEU A 209 18.78 -22.11 -20.54
N MET A 210 19.99 -21.55 -20.48
CA MET A 210 20.28 -20.28 -21.15
C MET A 210 20.17 -20.40 -22.66
N GLN A 211 20.60 -21.53 -23.25
CA GLN A 211 20.48 -21.75 -24.68
C GLN A 211 19.02 -21.90 -25.12
N GLN A 212 18.21 -22.67 -24.35
CA GLN A 212 16.79 -22.81 -24.64
C GLN A 212 16.06 -21.46 -24.55
N ALA A 213 16.33 -20.68 -23.50
CA ALA A 213 15.71 -19.37 -23.35
C ALA A 213 16.10 -18.41 -24.51
N ARG A 214 17.37 -18.43 -24.96
CA ARG A 214 17.82 -17.68 -26.14
C ARG A 214 17.11 -18.13 -27.40
N ASN A 215 17.01 -19.45 -27.63
CA ASN A 215 16.36 -20.00 -28.82
C ASN A 215 14.88 -19.58 -28.89
N ILE A 216 14.17 -19.59 -27.76
CA ILE A 216 12.79 -19.12 -27.70
C ILE A 216 12.76 -17.61 -27.98
N ARG A 217 13.58 -16.79 -27.29
CA ARG A 217 13.64 -15.34 -27.50
C ARG A 217 13.88 -15.00 -28.96
N ASP A 218 14.90 -15.59 -29.57
CA ASP A 218 15.29 -15.29 -30.94
C ASP A 218 14.24 -15.77 -31.96
N ALA A 219 13.43 -16.77 -31.60
CA ALA A 219 12.37 -17.30 -32.44
C ALA A 219 11.09 -16.44 -32.47
N ILE A 220 10.79 -15.76 -31.36
CA ILE A 220 9.54 -14.99 -31.20
C ILE A 220 9.77 -13.47 -31.15
N GLU A 221 11.02 -13.03 -31.07
CA GLU A 221 11.41 -11.62 -31.01
C GLU A 221 10.51 -10.82 -30.01
N PRO A 222 10.57 -11.13 -28.70
CA PRO A 222 9.65 -10.55 -27.73
C PRO A 222 9.88 -9.05 -27.55
N HIS A 223 8.81 -8.30 -27.34
CA HIS A 223 8.87 -6.88 -27.00
C HIS A 223 9.38 -6.65 -25.58
N GLU A 224 9.10 -7.62 -24.70
CA GLU A 224 9.59 -7.65 -23.32
C GLU A 224 10.07 -9.07 -22.96
N VAL A 225 11.24 -9.13 -22.34
CA VAL A 225 11.70 -10.31 -21.63
C VAL A 225 11.71 -9.96 -20.15
N LEU A 226 10.80 -10.53 -19.38
CA LEU A 226 10.66 -10.26 -17.97
C LEU A 226 11.38 -11.34 -17.15
N PHE A 227 12.43 -10.93 -16.46
CA PHE A 227 13.14 -11.78 -15.53
C PHE A 227 12.37 -11.87 -14.21
N VAL A 228 11.85 -13.07 -13.90
CA VAL A 228 11.08 -13.35 -12.68
C VAL A 228 12.02 -13.89 -11.63
N ILE A 229 12.11 -13.20 -10.52
CA ILE A 229 12.97 -13.57 -9.40
C ILE A 229 12.19 -13.62 -8.09
N ASP A 230 12.49 -14.63 -7.28
CA ASP A 230 11.96 -14.76 -5.93
C ASP A 230 12.68 -13.78 -5.00
N ALA A 231 11.94 -12.86 -4.38
CA ALA A 231 12.49 -11.86 -3.47
C ALA A 231 13.16 -12.47 -2.23
N MET A 232 12.84 -13.72 -1.88
CA MET A 232 13.38 -14.40 -0.70
C MET A 232 14.78 -14.98 -0.89
N ILE A 233 15.33 -15.01 -2.12
CA ILE A 233 16.64 -15.66 -2.41
C ILE A 233 17.84 -14.87 -1.83
N GLY A 234 17.64 -13.60 -1.43
CA GLY A 234 18.72 -12.79 -0.84
C GLY A 234 19.84 -12.47 -1.84
N GLN A 235 21.12 -12.60 -1.43
CA GLN A 235 22.25 -12.20 -2.27
C GLN A 235 22.46 -13.05 -3.53
N ASP A 236 22.00 -14.30 -3.55
CA ASP A 236 22.05 -15.15 -4.75
C ASP A 236 21.18 -14.61 -5.89
N ALA A 237 20.22 -13.74 -5.58
CA ALA A 237 19.45 -13.02 -6.55
C ALA A 237 20.30 -12.21 -7.53
N VAL A 238 21.39 -11.60 -7.02
CA VAL A 238 22.31 -10.79 -7.83
C VAL A 238 23.09 -11.64 -8.83
N ASN A 239 23.64 -12.76 -8.37
CA ASN A 239 24.39 -13.67 -9.24
C ASN A 239 23.49 -14.24 -10.34
N THR A 240 22.28 -14.64 -9.96
CA THR A 240 21.28 -15.16 -10.89
C THR A 240 20.87 -14.09 -11.89
N ALA A 241 20.60 -12.85 -11.45
CA ALA A 241 20.20 -11.76 -12.31
C ALA A 241 21.29 -11.40 -13.33
N ASN A 242 22.57 -11.35 -12.92
CA ASN A 242 23.69 -11.11 -13.82
C ASN A 242 23.78 -12.19 -14.89
N ALA A 243 23.72 -13.47 -14.51
CA ALA A 243 23.77 -14.56 -15.46
C ALA A 243 22.62 -14.55 -16.48
N PHE A 244 21.40 -14.22 -16.04
CA PHE A 244 20.26 -14.05 -16.96
C PHE A 244 20.38 -12.80 -17.82
N ASN A 245 20.97 -11.71 -17.31
CA ASN A 245 21.24 -10.51 -18.10
C ASN A 245 22.23 -10.77 -19.23
N GLU A 246 23.33 -11.46 -18.93
CA GLU A 246 24.32 -11.87 -19.94
C GLU A 246 23.76 -12.93 -20.89
N GLY A 247 22.96 -13.87 -20.34
CA GLY A 247 22.44 -15.01 -21.09
C GLY A 247 21.26 -14.69 -22.01
N VAL A 248 20.28 -13.93 -21.55
CA VAL A 248 19.01 -13.70 -22.24
C VAL A 248 18.73 -12.24 -22.54
N ASP A 249 19.48 -11.30 -21.93
CA ASP A 249 19.31 -9.84 -22.06
C ASP A 249 17.86 -9.42 -21.79
N PHE A 250 17.42 -9.63 -20.56
CA PHE A 250 16.06 -9.28 -20.17
C PHE A 250 15.85 -7.74 -20.12
N THR A 251 14.61 -7.31 -20.35
CA THR A 251 14.25 -5.89 -20.44
C THR A 251 13.75 -5.30 -19.12
N GLY A 252 13.29 -6.15 -18.21
CA GLY A 252 12.78 -5.74 -16.91
C GLY A 252 12.69 -6.90 -15.93
N VAL A 253 12.57 -6.56 -14.66
CA VAL A 253 12.52 -7.51 -13.54
C VAL A 253 11.12 -7.55 -12.94
N VAL A 254 10.69 -8.74 -12.55
CA VAL A 254 9.47 -8.93 -11.75
C VAL A 254 9.83 -9.64 -10.45
N LEU A 255 9.52 -8.99 -9.33
CA LEU A 255 9.71 -9.56 -8.01
C LEU A 255 8.51 -10.43 -7.64
N SER A 256 8.74 -11.70 -7.38
CA SER A 256 7.73 -12.62 -6.86
C SER A 256 7.89 -12.83 -5.35
N LYS A 257 6.84 -13.28 -4.68
CA LYS A 257 6.79 -13.63 -3.26
C LYS A 257 7.27 -12.50 -2.31
N LEU A 258 7.02 -11.27 -2.70
CA LEU A 258 7.46 -10.09 -1.95
C LEU A 258 6.75 -9.97 -0.58
N ASP A 259 5.62 -10.64 -0.40
CA ASP A 259 4.90 -10.77 0.88
C ASP A 259 5.67 -11.59 1.93
N GLY A 260 6.46 -12.58 1.48
CA GLY A 260 7.32 -13.40 2.33
C GLY A 260 8.65 -12.73 2.69
N ASP A 261 9.07 -11.70 1.96
CA ASP A 261 10.34 -11.01 2.18
C ASP A 261 10.20 -9.88 3.21
N ALA A 262 10.71 -10.12 4.40
CA ALA A 262 10.81 -9.11 5.45
C ALA A 262 12.04 -8.18 5.29
N ARG A 263 13.04 -8.59 4.49
CA ARG A 263 14.35 -7.93 4.38
C ARG A 263 14.42 -6.97 3.19
N GLY A 264 13.99 -7.40 1.99
CA GLY A 264 13.92 -6.57 0.79
C GLY A 264 15.24 -6.39 0.03
N GLY A 265 16.30 -7.09 0.44
CA GLY A 265 17.64 -6.91 -0.13
C GLY A 265 17.76 -7.28 -1.59
N ALA A 266 17.00 -8.28 -2.05
CA ALA A 266 16.97 -8.67 -3.46
C ALA A 266 16.47 -7.52 -4.36
N ALA A 267 15.38 -6.86 -3.96
CA ALA A 267 14.81 -5.74 -4.72
C ALA A 267 15.81 -4.59 -4.90
N LEU A 268 16.46 -4.18 -3.80
CA LEU A 268 17.46 -3.11 -3.81
C LEU A 268 18.71 -3.47 -4.61
N SER A 269 19.10 -4.76 -4.62
CA SER A 269 20.33 -5.20 -5.24
C SER A 269 20.19 -5.47 -6.73
N VAL A 270 19.10 -6.12 -7.17
CA VAL A 270 18.93 -6.59 -8.54
C VAL A 270 18.85 -5.41 -9.52
N ALA A 271 18.03 -4.40 -9.22
CA ALA A 271 17.88 -3.23 -10.08
C ALA A 271 19.21 -2.46 -10.22
N SER A 272 19.91 -2.23 -9.09
CA SER A 272 21.16 -1.51 -9.07
C SER A 272 22.27 -2.25 -9.84
N VAL A 273 22.43 -3.57 -9.63
CA VAL A 273 23.53 -4.34 -10.24
C VAL A 273 23.29 -4.59 -11.74
N THR A 274 22.06 -4.86 -12.15
CA THR A 274 21.76 -5.17 -13.56
C THR A 274 21.49 -3.94 -14.42
N GLY A 275 21.21 -2.80 -13.81
CA GLY A 275 20.76 -1.58 -14.50
C GLY A 275 19.38 -1.73 -15.18
N LYS A 276 18.65 -2.83 -14.89
CA LYS A 276 17.32 -3.09 -15.46
C LYS A 276 16.24 -2.72 -14.45
N PRO A 277 15.15 -2.06 -14.89
CA PRO A 277 14.09 -1.59 -13.99
C PRO A 277 13.28 -2.75 -13.43
N ILE A 278 12.85 -2.63 -12.19
CA ILE A 278 11.79 -3.47 -11.64
C ILE A 278 10.47 -2.93 -12.20
N MET A 279 9.71 -3.80 -12.89
CA MET A 279 8.46 -3.40 -13.54
C MET A 279 7.23 -3.75 -12.74
N PHE A 280 7.25 -4.92 -12.08
CA PHE A 280 6.11 -5.44 -11.34
C PHE A 280 6.55 -6.15 -10.07
N ALA A 281 5.59 -6.27 -9.14
CA ALA A 281 5.74 -7.02 -7.90
C ALA A 281 4.52 -7.88 -7.62
N SER A 282 4.74 -9.12 -7.18
CA SER A 282 3.71 -10.03 -6.69
C SER A 282 3.75 -10.03 -5.15
N THR A 283 2.65 -9.64 -4.54
CA THR A 283 2.54 -9.34 -3.09
C THR A 283 1.65 -10.31 -2.33
N GLY A 284 1.39 -11.49 -2.89
CA GLY A 284 0.56 -12.54 -2.29
C GLY A 284 0.26 -13.67 -3.28
N GLU A 285 -0.61 -14.60 -2.92
CA GLU A 285 -0.94 -15.78 -3.73
C GLU A 285 -2.12 -15.57 -4.69
N ASN A 286 -3.02 -14.62 -4.41
CA ASN A 286 -4.19 -14.38 -5.24
C ASN A 286 -3.82 -13.79 -6.60
N VAL A 287 -4.66 -14.00 -7.60
CA VAL A 287 -4.47 -13.44 -8.96
C VAL A 287 -4.43 -11.91 -8.92
N THR A 288 -5.12 -11.30 -7.97
CA THR A 288 -5.17 -9.85 -7.76
C THR A 288 -3.98 -9.29 -6.97
N ASP A 289 -3.16 -10.15 -6.33
CA ASP A 289 -1.98 -9.71 -5.57
C ASP A 289 -0.79 -9.46 -6.50
N PHE A 290 -0.96 -8.49 -7.40
CA PHE A 290 -0.01 -8.11 -8.42
C PHE A 290 -0.13 -6.61 -8.70
N GLU A 291 0.97 -5.90 -8.66
CA GLU A 291 0.99 -4.45 -8.85
C GLU A 291 2.17 -4.02 -9.71
N GLN A 292 2.02 -2.89 -10.40
CA GLN A 292 3.12 -2.19 -11.05
C GLN A 292 4.07 -1.68 -9.98
N PHE A 293 5.38 -1.81 -10.22
CA PHE A 293 6.39 -1.37 -9.27
C PHE A 293 6.64 0.14 -9.41
N HIS A 294 6.52 0.83 -8.29
CA HIS A 294 6.75 2.27 -8.19
C HIS A 294 7.92 2.52 -7.23
N PRO A 295 9.12 2.85 -7.74
CA PRO A 295 10.30 3.09 -6.91
C PRO A 295 10.11 4.12 -5.81
N ASP A 296 9.45 5.22 -6.11
CA ASP A 296 9.13 6.32 -5.18
C ASP A 296 8.22 5.87 -4.03
N ARG A 297 7.17 5.11 -4.34
CA ARG A 297 6.26 4.56 -3.32
C ARG A 297 6.95 3.51 -2.46
N MET A 298 7.80 2.69 -3.08
CA MET A 298 8.55 1.66 -2.37
C MET A 298 9.58 2.28 -1.42
N ALA A 299 10.30 3.31 -1.85
CA ALA A 299 11.20 4.09 -0.99
C ALA A 299 10.44 4.71 0.19
N SER A 300 9.26 5.28 -0.07
CA SER A 300 8.40 5.84 0.99
C SER A 300 7.92 4.78 1.98
N ARG A 301 7.58 3.57 1.52
CA ARG A 301 7.22 2.42 2.40
C ARG A 301 8.41 1.99 3.27
N ILE A 302 9.62 1.92 2.69
CA ILE A 302 10.86 1.57 3.41
C ILE A 302 11.15 2.60 4.52
N LEU A 303 10.84 3.87 4.29
CA LEU A 303 11.07 4.95 5.26
C LEU A 303 9.90 5.20 6.23
N ASP A 304 8.89 4.34 6.24
CA ASP A 304 7.66 4.49 7.06
C ASP A 304 6.94 5.83 6.83
N MET A 305 7.10 6.39 5.62
CA MET A 305 6.41 7.62 5.21
C MET A 305 4.98 7.36 4.71
N GLY A 306 4.59 6.08 4.60
CA GLY A 306 3.31 5.62 4.09
C GLY A 306 3.23 5.62 2.57
N ASP A 307 2.16 5.01 2.06
CA ASP A 307 1.88 4.93 0.62
C ASP A 307 0.45 5.38 0.34
N ILE A 308 0.21 6.65 0.52
CA ILE A 308 -1.11 7.26 0.37
C ILE A 308 -1.59 7.17 -1.10
N LEU A 309 -0.67 7.24 -2.07
CA LEU A 309 -1.02 7.20 -3.49
C LEU A 309 -1.58 5.83 -3.89
N THR A 310 -0.94 4.74 -3.46
CA THR A 310 -1.47 3.38 -3.69
C THR A 310 -2.84 3.19 -3.02
N LEU A 311 -3.04 3.73 -1.80
CA LEU A 311 -4.35 3.69 -1.14
C LEU A 311 -5.43 4.43 -1.94
N ILE A 312 -5.10 5.61 -2.50
CA ILE A 312 -6.03 6.39 -3.33
C ILE A 312 -6.36 5.62 -4.61
N GLU A 313 -5.37 5.07 -5.32
CA GLU A 313 -5.58 4.31 -6.56
C GLU A 313 -6.40 3.04 -6.32
N GLN A 314 -6.14 2.30 -5.24
CA GLN A 314 -6.95 1.14 -4.86
C GLN A 314 -8.38 1.55 -4.51
N ALA A 315 -8.55 2.68 -3.82
CA ALA A 315 -9.86 3.22 -3.53
C ALA A 315 -10.59 3.63 -4.82
N GLU A 316 -9.93 4.35 -5.72
CA GLU A 316 -10.52 4.78 -7.00
C GLU A 316 -10.91 3.60 -7.91
N ALA A 317 -10.05 2.57 -8.00
CA ALA A 317 -10.30 1.39 -8.82
C ALA A 317 -11.51 0.55 -8.36
N GLN A 318 -11.84 0.60 -7.06
CA GLN A 318 -12.93 -0.19 -6.46
C GLN A 318 -14.09 0.65 -5.97
N TRP A 319 -14.01 1.99 -6.16
CA TRP A 319 -15.02 2.92 -5.68
C TRP A 319 -16.28 2.85 -6.53
N ASP A 320 -17.36 2.38 -5.92
CA ASP A 320 -18.69 2.49 -6.53
C ASP A 320 -19.19 3.94 -6.40
N LYS A 321 -19.06 4.67 -7.49
CA LYS A 321 -19.42 6.10 -7.57
C LYS A 321 -20.87 6.34 -7.19
N ALA A 322 -21.78 5.43 -7.54
CA ALA A 322 -23.21 5.56 -7.24
C ALA A 322 -23.47 5.46 -5.73
N GLU A 323 -22.75 4.57 -5.03
CA GLU A 323 -22.89 4.41 -3.57
C GLU A 323 -22.26 5.60 -2.83
N ALA A 324 -21.13 6.12 -3.32
CA ALA A 324 -20.50 7.33 -2.77
C ALA A 324 -21.39 8.56 -2.89
N ASP A 325 -22.01 8.77 -4.05
CA ASP A 325 -22.95 9.87 -4.28
C ASP A 325 -24.22 9.73 -3.40
N ARG A 326 -24.69 8.50 -3.18
CA ARG A 326 -25.81 8.21 -2.28
C ARG A 326 -25.47 8.55 -0.83
N MET A 327 -24.28 8.19 -0.37
CA MET A 327 -23.79 8.52 0.98
C MET A 327 -23.59 10.03 1.15
N ALA A 328 -23.00 10.69 0.15
CA ALA A 328 -22.81 12.15 0.17
C ALA A 328 -24.15 12.88 0.26
N LYS A 329 -25.18 12.45 -0.47
CA LYS A 329 -26.54 13.01 -0.38
C LYS A 329 -27.13 12.82 1.03
N LYS A 330 -27.07 11.61 1.59
CA LYS A 330 -27.53 11.35 2.96
C LYS A 330 -26.84 12.24 4.01
N PHE A 331 -25.54 12.49 3.82
CA PHE A 331 -24.77 13.35 4.72
C PHE A 331 -25.19 14.83 4.61
N ILE A 332 -25.48 15.29 3.38
CA ILE A 332 -25.98 16.65 3.11
C ILE A 332 -27.41 16.82 3.65
N ASP A 333 -28.26 15.83 3.46
CA ASP A 333 -29.68 15.83 3.86
C ASP A 333 -29.87 15.55 5.36
N GLN A 334 -28.78 15.35 6.12
CA GLN A 334 -28.76 15.03 7.55
C GLN A 334 -29.60 13.80 7.92
N GLU A 335 -29.72 12.84 7.02
CA GLU A 335 -30.39 11.58 7.30
C GLU A 335 -29.65 10.73 8.33
N ASP A 336 -30.38 9.88 9.06
CA ASP A 336 -29.79 9.00 10.05
C ASP A 336 -28.97 7.89 9.38
N PHE A 337 -27.71 7.73 9.79
CA PHE A 337 -26.88 6.60 9.41
C PHE A 337 -27.47 5.29 9.94
N THR A 338 -27.66 4.30 9.09
CA THR A 338 -28.35 3.04 9.39
C THR A 338 -27.39 1.85 9.41
N PHE A 339 -27.83 0.68 9.93
CA PHE A 339 -27.06 -0.56 9.81
C PHE A 339 -26.98 -1.05 8.36
N GLU A 340 -27.90 -0.66 7.48
CA GLU A 340 -27.82 -0.95 6.04
C GLU A 340 -26.65 -0.20 5.42
N ASP A 341 -26.48 1.09 5.74
CA ASP A 341 -25.36 1.90 5.29
C ASP A 341 -24.03 1.39 5.85
N PHE A 342 -24.03 0.97 7.11
CA PHE A 342 -22.86 0.37 7.75
C PHE A 342 -22.44 -0.94 7.05
N LEU A 343 -23.40 -1.80 6.70
CA LEU A 343 -23.14 -3.05 5.98
C LEU A 343 -22.57 -2.77 4.59
N ALA A 344 -23.14 -1.80 3.86
CA ALA A 344 -22.65 -1.38 2.54
C ALA A 344 -21.20 -0.87 2.62
N GLN A 345 -20.88 -0.03 3.62
CA GLN A 345 -19.51 0.44 3.84
C GLN A 345 -18.54 -0.70 4.18
N MET A 346 -18.93 -1.64 5.05
CA MET A 346 -18.11 -2.80 5.37
C MET A 346 -17.80 -3.64 4.13
N GLN A 347 -18.80 -3.84 3.25
CA GLN A 347 -18.60 -4.57 1.99
C GLN A 347 -17.67 -3.83 1.03
N GLN A 348 -17.75 -2.49 0.96
CA GLN A 348 -16.81 -1.69 0.17
C GLN A 348 -15.37 -1.81 0.71
N ILE A 349 -15.19 -1.70 2.03
CA ILE A 349 -13.88 -1.85 2.65
C ILE A 349 -13.30 -3.25 2.38
N ARG A 350 -14.12 -4.30 2.41
CA ARG A 350 -13.69 -5.66 2.05
C ARG A 350 -13.22 -5.80 0.60
N LYS A 351 -13.86 -5.09 -0.33
CA LYS A 351 -13.41 -5.06 -1.74
C LYS A 351 -12.02 -4.46 -1.87
N LEU A 352 -11.65 -3.49 -1.02
CA LEU A 352 -10.31 -2.89 -0.97
C LEU A 352 -9.22 -3.85 -0.46
N GLY A 353 -9.59 -5.02 0.07
CA GLY A 353 -8.69 -6.02 0.62
C GLY A 353 -8.69 -6.11 2.14
N SER A 354 -7.64 -6.72 2.72
CA SER A 354 -7.50 -6.85 4.17
C SER A 354 -7.36 -5.49 4.86
N MET A 355 -8.17 -5.24 5.90
CA MET A 355 -8.07 -4.03 6.73
C MET A 355 -6.66 -3.86 7.31
N LYS A 356 -6.03 -4.96 7.69
CA LYS A 356 -4.65 -4.97 8.17
C LYS A 356 -3.69 -4.42 7.12
N LYS A 357 -3.84 -4.83 5.85
CA LYS A 357 -3.00 -4.35 4.73
C LYS A 357 -3.21 -2.84 4.48
N LEU A 358 -4.45 -2.37 4.51
CA LEU A 358 -4.79 -0.95 4.34
C LEU A 358 -4.20 -0.08 5.46
N LEU A 359 -4.34 -0.50 6.72
CA LEU A 359 -3.80 0.21 7.87
C LEU A 359 -2.27 0.25 7.86
N MET A 360 -1.61 -0.82 7.38
CA MET A 360 -0.15 -0.85 7.22
C MET A 360 0.39 0.11 6.15
N MET A 361 -0.44 0.56 5.21
CA MET A 361 -0.06 1.55 4.19
C MET A 361 -0.14 3.00 4.71
N MET A 362 -0.74 3.23 5.87
CA MET A 362 -0.83 4.58 6.45
C MET A 362 0.52 5.04 7.03
N PRO A 363 0.84 6.34 6.96
CA PRO A 363 2.04 6.89 7.58
C PRO A 363 2.04 6.64 9.09
N GLY A 364 3.18 6.16 9.63
CA GLY A 364 3.30 5.86 11.06
C GLY A 364 2.71 4.52 11.49
N ALA A 365 2.30 3.66 10.56
CA ALA A 365 1.74 2.34 10.85
C ALA A 365 2.71 1.43 11.62
N ALA A 366 4.03 1.61 11.44
CA ALA A 366 5.04 0.85 12.17
C ALA A 366 4.91 0.99 13.69
N GLN A 367 4.47 2.15 14.20
CA GLN A 367 4.28 2.40 15.63
C GLN A 367 3.08 1.63 16.21
N MET A 368 2.09 1.30 15.37
CA MET A 368 0.88 0.56 15.74
C MET A 368 0.94 -0.91 15.33
N ARG A 369 2.09 -1.38 14.83
CA ARG A 369 2.24 -2.71 14.23
C ARG A 369 1.83 -3.84 15.15
N GLN A 370 2.26 -3.84 16.42
CA GLN A 370 1.90 -4.87 17.38
C GLN A 370 0.37 -4.93 17.61
N GLN A 371 -0.30 -3.77 17.62
CA GLN A 371 -1.74 -3.69 17.74
C GLN A 371 -2.45 -4.16 16.46
N LEU A 372 -1.87 -3.86 15.29
CA LEU A 372 -2.39 -4.30 14.00
C LEU A 372 -2.17 -5.80 13.76
N GLU A 373 -1.07 -6.36 14.26
CA GLU A 373 -0.81 -7.80 14.21
C GLU A 373 -1.76 -8.60 15.10
N ALA A 374 -2.14 -8.03 16.25
CA ALA A 374 -3.12 -8.61 17.16
C ALA A 374 -4.58 -8.44 16.71
N PHE A 375 -4.83 -7.66 15.65
CA PHE A 375 -6.17 -7.43 15.12
C PHE A 375 -6.70 -8.69 14.43
N ASP A 376 -7.77 -9.26 14.99
CA ASP A 376 -8.44 -10.44 14.43
C ASP A 376 -9.56 -10.00 13.44
N GLU A 377 -9.34 -10.24 12.15
CA GLU A 377 -10.34 -9.95 11.10
C GLU A 377 -11.65 -10.71 11.31
N ARG A 378 -11.65 -11.80 12.08
CA ARG A 378 -12.87 -12.54 12.45
C ARG A 378 -13.84 -11.72 13.29
N GLU A 379 -13.36 -10.70 14.00
CA GLU A 379 -14.25 -9.77 14.72
C GLU A 379 -15.14 -8.99 13.74
N ILE A 380 -14.59 -8.62 12.59
CA ILE A 380 -15.35 -7.96 11.51
C ILE A 380 -16.41 -8.93 10.96
N ASP A 381 -16.06 -10.19 10.76
CA ASP A 381 -17.00 -11.22 10.29
C ASP A 381 -18.16 -11.42 11.27
N ARG A 382 -17.87 -11.42 12.57
CA ARG A 382 -18.92 -11.50 13.61
C ARG A 382 -19.85 -10.30 13.58
N VAL A 383 -19.30 -9.09 13.44
CA VAL A 383 -20.11 -7.87 13.33
C VAL A 383 -21.00 -7.92 12.10
N GLU A 384 -20.47 -8.33 10.95
CA GLU A 384 -21.24 -8.51 9.72
C GLU A 384 -22.35 -9.56 9.88
N ALA A 385 -22.06 -10.71 10.53
CA ALA A 385 -23.03 -11.75 10.81
C ALA A 385 -24.19 -11.24 11.69
N ILE A 386 -23.89 -10.40 12.70
CA ILE A 386 -24.91 -9.77 13.54
C ILE A 386 -25.83 -8.89 12.70
N VAL A 387 -25.26 -8.01 11.87
CA VAL A 387 -26.06 -7.09 11.05
C VAL A 387 -26.86 -7.85 9.98
N ARG A 388 -26.31 -8.89 9.37
CA ARG A 388 -27.02 -9.75 8.40
C ARG A 388 -28.17 -10.54 9.04
N SER A 389 -28.05 -10.88 10.33
CA SER A 389 -29.12 -11.56 11.09
C SER A 389 -30.28 -10.65 11.48
N MET A 390 -30.15 -9.33 11.27
CA MET A 390 -31.23 -8.37 11.42
C MET A 390 -32.13 -8.41 10.17
N THR A 391 -33.42 -8.18 10.37
CA THR A 391 -34.36 -7.96 9.24
C THR A 391 -34.07 -6.61 8.56
N PRO A 392 -34.45 -6.41 7.27
CA PRO A 392 -34.25 -5.13 6.60
C PRO A 392 -34.83 -3.94 7.40
N HIS A 393 -36.00 -4.13 8.01
CA HIS A 393 -36.62 -3.09 8.83
C HIS A 393 -35.83 -2.77 10.11
N GLU A 394 -35.20 -3.77 10.73
CA GLU A 394 -34.36 -3.58 11.91
C GLU A 394 -33.04 -2.88 11.58
N ARG A 395 -32.50 -3.09 10.38
CA ARG A 395 -31.30 -2.40 9.91
C ARG A 395 -31.53 -0.91 9.69
N VAL A 396 -32.72 -0.56 9.15
CA VAL A 396 -33.08 0.85 8.89
C VAL A 396 -33.52 1.55 10.18
N ALA A 397 -34.25 0.85 11.06
CA ALA A 397 -34.80 1.41 12.30
C ALA A 397 -34.28 0.67 13.55
N PRO A 398 -33.01 0.84 13.97
CA PRO A 398 -32.42 0.09 15.09
C PRO A 398 -33.16 0.23 16.42
N ARG A 399 -33.95 1.30 16.58
CA ARG A 399 -34.72 1.58 17.80
C ARG A 399 -35.81 0.55 18.10
N ILE A 400 -36.23 -0.25 17.11
CA ILE A 400 -37.24 -1.29 17.30
C ILE A 400 -36.64 -2.59 17.88
N ILE A 401 -35.33 -2.70 17.99
CA ILE A 401 -34.64 -3.91 18.45
C ILE A 401 -34.72 -4.02 19.97
N ASN A 402 -35.74 -4.75 20.43
CA ASN A 402 -35.99 -5.08 21.83
C ASN A 402 -35.24 -6.35 22.28
N GLY A 403 -35.40 -6.78 23.55
CA GLY A 403 -34.69 -7.92 24.11
C GLY A 403 -34.93 -9.25 23.37
N SER A 404 -36.17 -9.54 22.94
CA SER A 404 -36.48 -10.77 22.21
C SER A 404 -35.85 -10.77 20.80
N ARG A 405 -35.82 -9.62 20.13
CA ARG A 405 -35.16 -9.46 18.83
C ARG A 405 -33.64 -9.61 18.95
N ARG A 406 -33.01 -9.05 20.01
CA ARG A 406 -31.59 -9.25 20.29
C ARG A 406 -31.25 -10.73 20.52
N ALA A 407 -32.07 -11.47 21.25
CA ALA A 407 -31.86 -12.91 21.42
C ALA A 407 -31.96 -13.67 20.09
N ARG A 408 -32.93 -13.32 19.22
CA ARG A 408 -33.06 -13.93 17.89
C ARG A 408 -31.87 -13.60 17.00
N ILE A 409 -31.43 -12.33 16.98
CA ILE A 409 -30.27 -11.87 16.18
C ILE A 409 -29.02 -12.60 16.68
N ALA A 410 -28.79 -12.68 18.00
CA ALA A 410 -27.67 -13.38 18.59
C ALA A 410 -27.62 -14.86 18.17
N LYS A 411 -28.77 -15.56 18.24
CA LYS A 411 -28.90 -16.95 17.79
C LYS A 411 -28.61 -17.11 16.29
N GLY A 412 -29.10 -16.19 15.45
CA GLY A 412 -28.89 -16.22 14.01
C GLY A 412 -27.44 -15.95 13.59
N ALA A 413 -26.73 -15.12 14.35
CA ALA A 413 -25.32 -14.78 14.09
C ALA A 413 -24.33 -15.73 14.79
N GLY A 414 -24.79 -16.65 15.65
CA GLY A 414 -23.91 -17.53 16.41
C GLY A 414 -23.08 -16.82 17.48
N VAL A 415 -23.61 -15.71 18.04
CA VAL A 415 -22.95 -14.88 19.05
C VAL A 415 -23.79 -14.74 20.30
N THR A 416 -23.23 -14.12 21.35
CA THR A 416 -23.96 -13.85 22.60
C THR A 416 -24.82 -12.59 22.48
N VAL A 417 -25.87 -12.50 23.32
CA VAL A 417 -26.70 -11.28 23.43
C VAL A 417 -25.87 -10.08 23.89
N SER A 418 -24.82 -10.32 24.68
CA SER A 418 -23.88 -9.27 25.11
C SER A 418 -23.14 -8.64 23.94
N GLU A 419 -22.67 -9.43 22.96
CA GLU A 419 -21.99 -8.93 21.77
C GLU A 419 -22.95 -8.09 20.89
N VAL A 420 -24.21 -8.52 20.77
CA VAL A 420 -25.24 -7.71 20.08
C VAL A 420 -25.46 -6.38 20.80
N ASN A 421 -25.53 -6.36 22.14
CA ASN A 421 -25.68 -5.14 22.92
C ASN A 421 -24.48 -4.19 22.72
N GLN A 422 -23.26 -4.71 22.77
CA GLN A 422 -22.04 -3.92 22.53
C GLN A 422 -22.03 -3.29 21.14
N LEU A 423 -22.43 -4.05 20.11
CA LEU A 423 -22.55 -3.50 18.76
C LEU A 423 -23.57 -2.37 18.69
N MET A 424 -24.74 -2.56 19.30
CA MET A 424 -25.79 -1.52 19.34
C MET A 424 -25.32 -0.24 20.04
N GLU A 425 -24.58 -0.36 21.14
CA GLU A 425 -24.03 0.80 21.86
C GLU A 425 -22.96 1.53 21.03
N ARG A 426 -22.00 0.78 20.46
CA ARG A 426 -20.96 1.35 19.60
C ARG A 426 -21.57 2.05 18.38
N PHE A 427 -22.57 1.46 17.77
CA PHE A 427 -23.29 2.04 16.64
C PHE A 427 -24.02 3.35 17.02
N ALA A 428 -24.70 3.37 18.16
CA ALA A 428 -25.35 4.58 18.67
C ALA A 428 -24.35 5.71 18.99
N GLN A 429 -23.14 5.36 19.47
CA GLN A 429 -22.06 6.33 19.68
C GLN A 429 -21.55 6.88 18.34
N ALA A 430 -21.35 6.01 17.34
CA ALA A 430 -20.92 6.41 16.00
C ALA A 430 -21.95 7.35 15.33
N GLN A 431 -23.25 7.03 15.40
CA GLN A 431 -24.32 7.91 14.90
C GLN A 431 -24.27 9.30 15.55
N LYS A 432 -24.08 9.37 16.88
CA LYS A 432 -23.97 10.65 17.60
C LYS A 432 -22.75 11.44 17.15
N MET A 433 -21.63 10.77 16.91
CA MET A 433 -20.39 11.41 16.44
C MET A 433 -20.56 11.93 15.01
N MET A 434 -21.16 11.15 14.11
CA MET A 434 -21.45 11.58 12.74
C MET A 434 -22.41 12.79 12.70
N LYS A 435 -23.45 12.79 13.52
CA LYS A 435 -24.35 13.96 13.65
C LYS A 435 -23.64 15.22 14.15
N LYS A 436 -22.68 15.09 15.08
CA LYS A 436 -21.85 16.21 15.53
C LYS A 436 -20.93 16.73 14.43
N LEU A 437 -20.33 15.84 13.62
CA LEU A 437 -19.51 16.19 12.45
C LEU A 437 -20.35 16.92 11.39
N ALA A 438 -21.50 16.40 11.04
CA ALA A 438 -22.42 17.01 10.06
C ALA A 438 -22.93 18.39 10.54
N SER A 439 -23.10 18.59 11.86
CA SER A 439 -23.56 19.87 12.41
C SER A 439 -22.45 20.91 12.64
N GLY A 440 -21.19 20.63 12.31
CA GLY A 440 -20.05 21.53 12.47
C GLY A 440 -19.70 21.89 13.92
N LYS A 441 -20.25 21.15 14.89
CA LYS A 441 -20.07 21.40 16.34
C LYS A 441 -19.03 20.48 16.96
N MET A 442 -17.79 20.50 16.47
CA MET A 442 -16.67 19.88 17.20
C MET A 442 -15.89 20.95 17.99
N PRO A 443 -15.82 20.87 19.33
CA PRO A 443 -14.85 21.63 20.10
C PRO A 443 -13.48 20.92 20.02
N GLY A 444 -12.48 21.58 19.43
CA GLY A 444 -11.08 21.30 19.66
C GLY A 444 -10.41 20.27 18.77
N MET A 445 -10.33 20.50 17.45
CA MET A 445 -9.17 20.07 16.68
C MET A 445 -8.27 21.27 16.42
N PRO A 446 -6.96 21.22 16.78
CA PRO A 446 -5.99 22.21 16.34
C PRO A 446 -5.84 22.14 14.81
N GLY A 447 -5.87 23.29 14.15
CA GLY A 447 -6.03 23.52 12.73
C GLY A 447 -5.29 22.58 11.80
N GLY A 448 -5.97 22.19 10.73
CA GLY A 448 -5.34 21.95 9.44
C GLY A 448 -5.32 20.55 8.89
N MET A 449 -6.16 19.61 9.28
CA MET A 449 -6.38 18.40 8.44
C MET A 449 -7.63 18.58 7.58
N GLN A 450 -7.45 19.14 6.39
CA GLN A 450 -8.40 18.98 5.29
C GLN A 450 -8.26 17.57 4.75
N MET A 451 -9.31 16.75 4.90
CA MET A 451 -9.39 15.47 4.20
C MET A 451 -9.46 15.73 2.68
N PRO A 452 -8.57 15.11 1.86
CA PRO A 452 -8.67 15.19 0.41
C PRO A 452 -9.95 14.48 -0.03
N GLY A 453 -10.86 15.22 -0.66
CA GLY A 453 -12.13 14.70 -1.18
C GLY A 453 -13.37 15.53 -0.83
N MET A 454 -13.35 16.39 0.19
CA MET A 454 -14.50 17.23 0.57
C MET A 454 -14.49 18.66 -0.02
N ALA A 455 -13.45 19.05 -0.77
CA ALA A 455 -13.32 20.40 -1.29
C ALA A 455 -14.15 20.68 -2.57
N ALA A 456 -14.70 19.67 -3.23
CA ALA A 456 -15.41 19.83 -4.50
C ALA A 456 -16.91 20.20 -4.36
N ALA A 457 -17.52 20.03 -3.18
CA ALA A 457 -18.96 20.28 -2.99
C ALA A 457 -19.32 21.65 -2.37
N ALA A 458 -18.34 22.49 -2.00
CA ALA A 458 -18.58 23.78 -1.35
C ALA A 458 -18.42 25.02 -2.26
N GLY A 459 -18.39 24.85 -3.57
CA GLY A 459 -18.29 25.90 -4.59
C GLY A 459 -19.64 26.40 -5.10
N GLY A 460 -20.43 27.11 -4.29
CA GLY A 460 -21.64 27.75 -4.80
C GLY A 460 -22.45 28.47 -3.73
N ALA A 461 -22.42 29.82 -3.80
CA ALA A 461 -23.25 30.76 -3.07
C ALA A 461 -22.68 31.41 -1.79
N ARG A 462 -21.69 32.28 -1.97
CA ARG A 462 -21.49 33.38 -1.03
C ARG A 462 -22.57 34.43 -1.25
N LYS A 463 -23.67 34.35 -0.50
CA LYS A 463 -24.56 35.51 -0.27
C LYS A 463 -24.01 36.28 0.93
N ASN A 464 -23.69 37.55 0.69
CA ASN A 464 -23.29 38.54 1.69
C ASN A 464 -24.31 38.61 2.84
N ALA A 465 -24.00 38.04 3.99
CA ALA A 465 -24.69 38.33 5.23
C ALA A 465 -23.87 39.37 6.00
N LYS A 466 -24.35 40.62 6.00
CA LYS A 466 -23.85 41.69 6.86
C LYS A 466 -23.97 41.23 8.32
N SER A 467 -22.85 40.99 8.98
CA SER A 467 -22.81 40.69 10.40
C SER A 467 -23.12 41.97 11.18
N ASN A 468 -24.32 42.02 11.73
CA ASN A 468 -24.74 43.04 12.68
C ASN A 468 -24.08 42.73 14.03
N LYS A 469 -22.88 43.26 14.29
CA LYS A 469 -22.26 43.25 15.62
C LYS A 469 -23.10 44.10 16.56
N LYS A 470 -24.00 43.48 17.34
CA LYS A 470 -24.63 44.12 18.48
C LYS A 470 -23.53 44.54 19.47
N LYS A 471 -23.29 45.85 19.59
CA LYS A 471 -22.45 46.46 20.65
C LYS A 471 -23.10 46.08 21.98
N LYS A 472 -22.39 45.32 22.83
CA LYS A 472 -22.82 45.08 24.22
C LYS A 472 -22.99 46.44 24.91
N ALA A 473 -24.20 46.72 25.41
CA ALA A 473 -24.54 47.92 26.14
C ALA A 473 -23.65 48.02 27.41
N ARG A 474 -23.10 49.19 27.65
CA ARG A 474 -22.31 49.51 28.86
C ARG A 474 -23.24 49.51 30.06
N SER A 475 -22.82 48.90 31.17
CA SER A 475 -23.58 48.88 32.43
C SER A 475 -23.78 50.31 32.97
N GLY A 476 -24.99 50.64 33.42
CA GLY A 476 -25.32 51.93 34.03
C GLY A 476 -24.76 52.12 35.45
N ASN A 477 -24.13 51.11 36.05
CA ASN A 477 -23.56 51.19 37.39
C ASN A 477 -22.06 51.57 37.32
N PRO A 478 -21.63 52.71 37.95
CA PRO A 478 -20.26 53.21 37.88
C PRO A 478 -19.20 52.21 38.34
N GLN A 479 -19.45 51.44 39.39
CA GLN A 479 -18.50 50.43 39.91
C GLN A 479 -18.31 49.24 38.98
N LYS A 480 -19.38 48.76 38.30
CA LYS A 480 -19.29 47.69 37.29
C LYS A 480 -18.61 48.17 36.01
N ARG A 481 -18.70 49.45 35.71
CA ARG A 481 -18.05 50.06 34.54
C ARG A 481 -16.53 50.16 34.73
N ALA A 482 -16.07 50.59 35.91
CA ALA A 482 -14.65 50.60 36.25
C ALA A 482 -14.03 49.18 36.24
N ALA A 483 -14.73 48.17 36.75
CA ALA A 483 -14.29 46.79 36.72
C ALA A 483 -14.22 46.19 35.28
N GLN A 484 -15.13 46.62 34.38
CA GLN A 484 -15.09 46.21 32.97
C GLN A 484 -13.94 46.89 32.19
N GLU A 485 -13.60 48.10 32.50
CA GLU A 485 -12.49 48.85 31.88
C GLU A 485 -11.12 48.31 32.35
N THR A 486 -10.97 47.95 33.63
CA THR A 486 -9.76 47.31 34.15
C THR A 486 -9.56 45.88 33.62
N ALA A 487 -10.64 45.11 33.44
CA ALA A 487 -10.55 43.81 32.83
C ALA A 487 -10.19 43.87 31.33
N ALA A 488 -10.70 44.88 30.60
CA ALA A 488 -10.38 45.10 29.20
C ALA A 488 -8.91 45.56 29.02
N ALA A 489 -8.40 46.41 29.89
CA ALA A 489 -7.00 46.86 29.89
C ALA A 489 -6.02 45.70 30.18
N LYS A 490 -6.32 44.82 31.16
CA LYS A 490 -5.53 43.60 31.44
C LYS A 490 -5.52 42.62 30.26
N ALA A 491 -6.65 42.47 29.56
CA ALA A 491 -6.72 41.59 28.38
C ALA A 491 -5.94 42.17 27.18
N GLN A 492 -5.83 43.50 27.08
CA GLN A 492 -5.02 44.16 26.05
C GLN A 492 -3.52 44.05 26.33
N GLN A 493 -3.10 44.20 27.61
CA GLN A 493 -1.71 43.99 28.01
C GLN A 493 -1.26 42.53 27.86
N ALA A 494 -2.13 41.54 28.13
CA ALA A 494 -1.83 40.14 27.89
C ALA A 494 -1.67 39.78 26.38
N ARG A 495 -2.33 40.52 25.48
CA ARG A 495 -2.15 40.38 24.02
C ARG A 495 -0.89 41.07 23.49
N ALA A 496 -0.41 42.09 24.12
CA ALA A 496 0.83 42.79 23.74
C ALA A 496 2.09 42.05 24.22
N GLY A 497 1.99 41.26 25.31
CA GLY A 497 3.11 40.44 25.83
C GLY A 497 3.35 39.13 25.08
N ALA A 498 2.40 38.69 24.25
CA ALA A 498 2.51 37.44 23.49
C ALA A 498 3.24 37.60 22.14
N ALA A 499 3.71 38.80 21.79
CA ALA A 499 4.37 39.08 20.51
C ALA A 499 5.92 39.08 20.59
N PHE A 500 6.53 38.86 21.76
CA PHE A 500 7.99 38.72 21.89
C PHE A 500 8.30 37.48 22.73
N GLY A 501 9.04 36.57 22.12
CA GLY A 501 9.30 35.23 22.59
C GLY A 501 9.95 35.09 23.96
N GLN A 502 9.54 34.07 24.67
CA GLN A 502 10.35 33.34 25.65
C GLN A 502 9.98 31.88 25.69
N GLN A 503 11.02 31.09 25.58
CA GLN A 503 11.25 29.66 25.86
C GLN A 503 10.07 28.86 26.46
N ALA A 504 9.62 27.84 25.72
CA ALA A 504 8.84 26.75 26.26
C ALA A 504 9.78 25.79 27.03
N GLN A 505 9.68 25.83 28.36
CA GLN A 505 10.15 24.73 29.21
C GLN A 505 9.26 23.52 29.04
N ASN A 506 9.90 22.33 28.98
CA ASN A 506 9.29 21.02 29.00
C ASN A 506 8.21 20.91 30.08
N GLN A 507 6.97 20.68 29.66
CA GLN A 507 5.96 20.06 30.51
C GLN A 507 5.72 18.66 29.96
N GLU A 508 6.18 17.66 30.71
CA GLU A 508 5.68 16.29 30.63
C GLU A 508 4.16 16.33 30.79
N MET A 509 3.45 15.80 29.80
CA MET A 509 2.00 15.67 29.86
C MET A 509 1.66 14.59 30.88
N ASP A 510 1.20 14.99 32.05
CA ASP A 510 0.65 14.11 33.09
C ASP A 510 -0.69 13.54 32.60
N LEU A 511 -0.65 12.28 32.21
CA LEU A 511 -1.80 11.50 31.73
C LEU A 511 -2.85 11.23 32.83
N SER A 512 -2.57 11.56 34.08
CA SER A 512 -3.47 11.36 35.22
C SER A 512 -4.64 12.38 35.27
N SER A 513 -4.56 13.46 34.48
CA SER A 513 -5.58 14.52 34.45
C SER A 513 -6.66 14.34 33.36
N MET A 514 -6.55 13.33 32.50
CA MET A 514 -7.58 13.00 31.51
C MET A 514 -8.62 12.06 32.11
N ASN A 515 -9.81 12.58 32.36
CA ASN A 515 -10.98 11.84 32.85
C ASN A 515 -11.46 10.86 31.76
N LEU A 516 -10.78 9.70 31.63
CA LEU A 516 -11.16 8.62 30.73
C LEU A 516 -12.33 7.81 31.35
N PRO A 517 -13.32 7.42 30.57
CA PRO A 517 -14.43 6.60 31.06
C PRO A 517 -13.92 5.29 31.67
N LYS A 518 -14.40 4.93 32.86
CA LYS A 518 -14.08 3.68 33.57
C LYS A 518 -14.28 2.48 32.63
N GLY A 519 -13.21 1.76 32.36
CA GLY A 519 -13.17 0.58 31.46
C GLY A 519 -12.02 0.58 30.46
N PHE A 520 -11.31 1.69 30.28
CA PHE A 520 -10.19 1.77 29.34
C PHE A 520 -8.87 1.28 29.94
N GLU A 521 -8.80 1.16 31.28
CA GLU A 521 -7.59 0.71 32.00
C GLU A 521 -7.25 -0.77 31.77
N LYS A 522 -8.21 -1.59 31.33
CA LYS A 522 -7.98 -3.03 31.01
C LYS A 522 -7.37 -3.28 29.61
N PHE A 523 -7.14 -2.24 28.82
CA PHE A 523 -6.55 -2.35 27.47
C PHE A 523 -5.10 -1.83 27.40
N LEU A 524 -4.51 -1.43 28.54
CA LEU A 524 -3.15 -0.90 28.64
C LEU A 524 -2.23 -1.77 29.53
N GLN A 525 -2.65 -2.99 29.89
CA GLN A 525 -1.78 -4.00 30.52
C GLN A 525 -1.50 -5.15 29.57
#